data_5a47fd8de38a3f2993c84fd633a51a05
#
_entry.id   5a47fd8de38a3f2993c84fd633a51a05
#
_cell.length_a   1.000
_cell.length_b   1.000
_cell.length_c   1.000
_cell.angle_alpha   90.00
_cell.angle_beta   90.00
_cell.angle_gamma   90.00
#
_symmetry.space_group_name_H-M   'P 1'
#
loop_
_entity.id
_entity.type
_entity.pdbx_description
1 polymer ?
#
loop_
_entity_poly.entity_id
_entity_poly.type
_entity_poly.pdbx_seq_one_letter_code
_entity_poly.pdbx_strand_id
1 'polypeptide(L)'
;LGAWLLPQLFAANFLSSKPKKYPYMVWGSVIGRPAFWLFALLLAWGGLARWPLLVLGIFLVGLAWFAAADAFVAIAWFDLFGKAMGSAERGKLIGLGQVVDGIGAIGAGWLVSYLLSASGPAYPLNYAAIFGLGGLSFFISFIGIAFTVEIPEAAPPHEPAASLRDYWLRFSDVWRN
;
A
#
# COMPACT_ATOMS: atom_id res chain seq x y z
N LEU A 1 12.58 -2.06 -4.44
CA LEU A 1 12.45 -2.87 -3.22
C LEU A 1 12.79 -2.06 -1.95
N GLY A 2 13.92 -1.33 -1.89
CA GLY A 2 14.31 -0.55 -0.70
C GLY A 2 13.31 0.53 -0.29
N ALA A 3 12.67 1.21 -1.25
CA ALA A 3 11.67 2.24 -0.99
C ALA A 3 10.40 1.71 -0.29
N TRP A 4 10.16 0.40 -0.31
CA TRP A 4 9.05 -0.23 0.40
C TRP A 4 9.48 -0.84 1.74
N LEU A 5 10.64 -1.52 1.78
CA LEU A 5 11.11 -2.22 2.98
C LEU A 5 11.48 -1.28 4.11
N LEU A 6 12.19 -0.18 3.83
CA LEU A 6 12.62 0.77 4.86
C LEU A 6 11.43 1.42 5.61
N PRO A 7 10.39 1.96 4.92
CA PRO A 7 9.21 2.46 5.60
C PRO A 7 8.48 1.41 6.43
N GLN A 8 8.43 0.14 5.98
CA GLN A 8 7.79 -0.94 6.74
C GLN A 8 8.51 -1.26 8.04
N LEU A 9 9.84 -1.27 8.05
CA LEU A 9 10.62 -1.46 9.28
C LEU A 9 10.35 -0.33 10.30
N PHE A 10 10.30 0.91 9.81
CA PHE A 10 9.96 2.06 10.64
C PHE A 10 8.52 1.97 11.17
N ALA A 11 7.54 1.69 10.30
CA ALA A 11 6.15 1.55 10.67
C ALA A 11 5.94 0.41 11.67
N ALA A 12 6.59 -0.75 11.50
CA ALA A 12 6.51 -1.87 12.41
C ALA A 12 7.01 -1.50 13.80
N ASN A 13 8.18 -0.86 13.89
CA ASN A 13 8.74 -0.39 15.17
C ASN A 13 7.84 0.66 15.83
N PHE A 14 7.35 1.63 15.07
CA PHE A 14 6.47 2.68 15.57
C PHE A 14 5.13 2.11 16.07
N LEU A 15 4.52 1.19 15.33
CA LEU A 15 3.22 0.62 15.66
C LEU A 15 3.28 -0.45 16.77
N SER A 16 4.45 -1.05 17.03
CA SER A 16 4.60 -2.06 18.08
C SER A 16 4.20 -1.55 19.47
N SER A 17 4.46 -0.27 19.74
CA SER A 17 4.12 0.38 21.01
C SER A 17 2.70 0.94 21.10
N LYS A 18 1.90 0.85 20.03
CA LYS A 18 0.58 1.47 19.99
C LYS A 18 -0.53 0.49 20.37
N PRO A 19 -1.41 0.85 21.33
CA PRO A 19 -2.51 -0.02 21.77
C PRO A 19 -3.59 -0.18 20.70
N LYS A 20 -3.78 0.82 19.84
CA LYS A 20 -4.70 0.79 18.71
C LYS A 20 -3.96 1.08 17.42
N LYS A 21 -4.17 0.24 16.40
CA LYS A 21 -3.50 0.33 15.10
C LYS A 21 -4.44 0.79 13.98
N TYR A 22 -5.75 0.61 14.17
CA TYR A 22 -6.78 1.06 13.22
C TYR A 22 -6.65 2.53 12.80
N PRO A 23 -6.45 3.53 13.71
CA PRO A 23 -6.29 4.92 13.30
C PRO A 23 -5.14 5.13 12.31
N TYR A 24 -4.02 4.42 12.50
CA TYR A 24 -2.86 4.54 11.60
C TYR A 24 -3.12 3.91 10.24
N MET A 25 -3.92 2.83 10.17
CA MET A 25 -4.38 2.24 8.92
C MET A 25 -5.27 3.22 8.14
N VAL A 26 -6.20 3.88 8.81
CA VAL A 26 -7.08 4.91 8.19
C VAL A 26 -6.27 6.09 7.72
N TRP A 27 -5.44 6.70 8.57
CA TRP A 27 -4.63 7.86 8.22
C TRP A 27 -3.62 7.57 7.11
N GLY A 28 -2.95 6.42 7.15
CA GLY A 28 -2.06 5.99 6.08
C GLY A 28 -2.79 5.88 4.73
N SER A 29 -4.02 5.35 4.74
CA SER A 29 -4.85 5.25 3.54
C SER A 29 -5.28 6.63 3.02
N VAL A 30 -5.73 7.53 3.90
CA VAL A 30 -6.19 8.88 3.52
C VAL A 30 -5.04 9.74 2.99
N ILE A 31 -3.84 9.58 3.52
CA ILE A 31 -2.67 10.38 3.14
C ILE A 31 -1.98 9.82 1.89
N GLY A 32 -1.86 8.49 1.77
CA GLY A 32 -1.08 7.87 0.69
C GLY A 32 -1.85 7.69 -0.61
N ARG A 33 -3.08 7.20 -0.54
CA ARG A 33 -3.86 6.80 -1.73
C ARG A 33 -4.25 7.93 -2.68
N PRO A 34 -4.50 9.17 -2.23
CA PRO A 34 -4.77 10.28 -3.15
C PRO A 34 -3.66 10.58 -4.14
N ALA A 35 -2.42 10.14 -3.91
CA ALA A 35 -1.31 10.32 -4.84
C ALA A 35 -1.64 9.81 -6.25
N PHE A 36 -2.39 8.69 -6.37
CA PHE A 36 -2.82 8.15 -7.67
C PHE A 36 -3.81 9.06 -8.40
N TRP A 37 -4.79 9.60 -7.67
CA TRP A 37 -5.76 10.55 -8.22
C TRP A 37 -5.10 11.86 -8.62
N LEU A 38 -4.22 12.39 -7.76
CA LEU A 38 -3.49 13.62 -8.07
C LEU A 38 -2.64 13.45 -9.32
N PHE A 39 -1.95 12.33 -9.46
CA PHE A 39 -1.15 12.03 -10.64
C PHE A 39 -2.02 11.85 -11.89
N ALA A 40 -3.16 11.16 -11.79
CA ALA A 40 -4.13 11.03 -12.88
C ALA A 40 -4.65 12.40 -13.35
N LEU A 41 -5.03 13.28 -12.42
CA LEU A 41 -5.50 14.62 -12.73
C LEU A 41 -4.41 15.50 -13.37
N LEU A 42 -3.18 15.41 -12.89
CA LEU A 42 -2.04 16.12 -13.47
C LEU A 42 -1.78 15.70 -14.92
N LEU A 43 -1.88 14.39 -15.21
CA LEU A 43 -1.77 13.88 -16.58
C LEU A 43 -2.96 14.30 -17.45
N ALA A 44 -4.18 14.22 -16.93
CA ALA A 44 -5.39 14.60 -17.65
C ALA A 44 -5.40 16.09 -18.03
N TRP A 45 -4.81 16.95 -17.19
CA TRP A 45 -4.66 18.37 -17.52
C TRP A 45 -3.76 18.63 -18.73
N GLY A 46 -2.88 17.68 -19.09
CA GLY A 46 -2.10 17.70 -20.34
C GLY A 46 -0.96 18.71 -20.38
N GLY A 47 -0.93 19.73 -19.52
CA GLY A 47 0.10 20.77 -19.51
C GLY A 47 1.51 20.25 -19.20
N LEU A 48 1.60 19.20 -18.40
CA LEU A 48 2.85 18.55 -18.00
C LEU A 48 3.36 17.52 -19.03
N ALA A 49 2.51 17.09 -19.96
CA ALA A 49 2.84 16.03 -20.95
C ALA A 49 4.07 16.36 -21.81
N ARG A 50 4.37 17.64 -22.02
CA ARG A 50 5.55 18.14 -22.74
C ARG A 50 6.86 18.03 -21.97
N TRP A 51 6.81 17.68 -20.67
CA TRP A 51 7.96 17.60 -19.78
C TRP A 51 8.11 16.19 -19.17
N PRO A 52 8.54 15.18 -19.97
CA PRO A 52 8.52 13.77 -19.56
C PRO A 52 9.39 13.49 -18.33
N LEU A 53 10.53 14.17 -18.16
CA LEU A 53 11.37 14.01 -16.97
C LEU A 53 10.71 14.58 -15.72
N LEU A 54 9.95 15.67 -15.83
CA LEU A 54 9.18 16.22 -14.71
C LEU A 54 8.04 15.27 -14.32
N VAL A 55 7.32 14.72 -15.31
CA VAL A 55 6.27 13.71 -15.08
C VAL A 55 6.84 12.50 -14.36
N LEU A 56 8.00 11.99 -14.80
CA LEU A 56 8.69 10.87 -14.15
C LEU A 56 9.11 11.23 -12.72
N GLY A 57 9.63 12.42 -12.48
CA GLY A 57 10.01 12.89 -11.15
C GLY A 57 8.81 12.95 -10.20
N ILE A 58 7.70 13.54 -10.64
CA ILE A 58 6.45 13.60 -9.86
C ILE A 58 5.93 12.20 -9.57
N PHE A 59 5.97 11.30 -10.55
CA PHE A 59 5.58 9.90 -10.35
C PHE A 59 6.42 9.20 -9.30
N LEU A 60 7.75 9.31 -9.37
CA LEU A 60 8.65 8.66 -8.41
C LEU A 60 8.47 9.22 -6.98
N VAL A 61 8.28 10.53 -6.84
CA VAL A 61 8.00 11.17 -5.54
C VAL A 61 6.64 10.70 -5.01
N GLY A 62 5.60 10.69 -5.86
CA GLY A 62 4.27 10.21 -5.48
C GLY A 62 4.27 8.74 -5.10
N LEU A 63 5.03 7.90 -5.80
CA LEU A 63 5.19 6.48 -5.50
C LEU A 63 5.91 6.27 -4.16
N ALA A 64 6.98 7.01 -3.90
CA ALA A 64 7.69 6.96 -2.62
C ALA A 64 6.81 7.42 -1.46
N TRP A 65 6.04 8.47 -1.66
CA TRP A 65 5.05 8.97 -0.71
C TRP A 65 3.98 7.92 -0.39
N PHE A 66 3.39 7.34 -1.45
CA PHE A 66 2.43 6.26 -1.33
C PHE A 66 3.02 5.07 -0.56
N ALA A 67 4.21 4.61 -0.94
CA ALA A 67 4.89 3.47 -0.30
C ALA A 67 5.15 3.72 1.19
N ALA A 68 5.55 4.93 1.56
CA ALA A 68 5.77 5.30 2.96
C ALA A 68 4.46 5.28 3.77
N ALA A 69 3.38 5.83 3.23
CA ALA A 69 2.07 5.84 3.88
C ALA A 69 1.45 4.44 3.95
N ASP A 70 1.55 3.66 2.87
CA ASP A 70 1.00 2.30 2.77
C ASP A 70 1.72 1.30 3.68
N ALA A 71 2.98 1.57 4.07
CA ALA A 71 3.69 0.78 5.07
C ALA A 71 2.94 0.74 6.41
N PHE A 72 2.36 1.86 6.85
CA PHE A 72 1.53 1.90 8.06
C PHE A 72 0.23 1.13 7.88
N VAL A 73 -0.38 1.23 6.71
CA VAL A 73 -1.61 0.49 6.36
C VAL A 73 -1.35 -1.01 6.42
N ALA A 74 -0.30 -1.47 5.76
CA ALA A 74 0.05 -2.88 5.65
C ALA A 74 0.35 -3.50 7.03
N ILE A 75 1.19 -2.88 7.84
CA ILE A 75 1.54 -3.39 9.17
C ILE A 75 0.31 -3.42 10.08
N ALA A 76 -0.49 -2.35 10.10
CA ALA A 76 -1.71 -2.31 10.89
C ALA A 76 -2.73 -3.37 10.43
N TRP A 77 -2.88 -3.55 9.11
CA TRP A 77 -3.80 -4.54 8.55
C TRP A 77 -3.39 -5.97 8.92
N PHE A 78 -2.12 -6.33 8.79
CA PHE A 78 -1.64 -7.67 9.17
C PHE A 78 -1.82 -7.96 10.66
N ASP A 79 -1.62 -6.98 11.51
CA ASP A 79 -1.85 -7.12 12.96
C ASP A 79 -3.33 -7.35 13.28
N LEU A 80 -4.22 -6.50 12.74
CA LEU A 80 -5.67 -6.63 12.93
C LEU A 80 -6.20 -7.96 12.38
N PHE A 81 -5.76 -8.33 11.18
CA PHE A 81 -6.11 -9.59 10.54
C PHE A 81 -5.64 -10.79 11.37
N GLY A 82 -4.40 -10.71 11.91
CA GLY A 82 -3.83 -11.72 12.78
C GLY A 82 -4.61 -11.91 14.09
N LYS A 83 -5.21 -10.84 14.63
CA LYS A 83 -6.00 -10.87 15.86
C LYS A 83 -7.43 -11.36 15.64
N ALA A 84 -8.01 -11.03 14.48
CA ALA A 84 -9.39 -11.33 14.18
C ALA A 84 -9.65 -12.81 13.84
N MET A 85 -8.64 -13.58 13.42
CA MET A 85 -8.83 -14.91 12.84
C MET A 85 -7.84 -15.95 13.35
N GLY A 86 -8.33 -17.18 13.50
CA GLY A 86 -7.49 -18.36 13.78
C GLY A 86 -6.56 -18.71 12.60
N SER A 87 -5.49 -19.47 12.87
CA SER A 87 -4.46 -19.78 11.87
C SER A 87 -4.99 -20.52 10.63
N ALA A 88 -5.95 -21.44 10.81
CA ALA A 88 -6.56 -22.20 9.71
C ALA A 88 -7.45 -21.32 8.82
N GLU A 89 -8.20 -20.39 9.41
CA GLU A 89 -9.08 -19.48 8.70
C GLU A 89 -8.28 -18.42 7.91
N ARG A 90 -7.17 -17.94 8.49
CA ARG A 90 -6.23 -17.02 7.81
C ARG A 90 -5.72 -17.62 6.50
N GLY A 91 -5.30 -18.90 6.52
CA GLY A 91 -4.80 -19.58 5.32
C GLY A 91 -5.85 -19.65 4.21
N LYS A 92 -7.10 -19.98 4.56
CA LYS A 92 -8.21 -20.04 3.59
C LYS A 92 -8.50 -18.65 2.99
N LEU A 93 -8.57 -17.63 3.82
CA LEU A 93 -8.90 -16.29 3.34
C LEU A 93 -7.77 -15.68 2.50
N ILE A 94 -6.51 -15.85 2.88
CA ILE A 94 -5.36 -15.47 2.07
C ILE A 94 -5.38 -16.21 0.73
N GLY A 95 -5.63 -17.53 0.74
CA GLY A 95 -5.72 -18.30 -0.48
C GLY A 95 -6.85 -17.82 -1.41
N LEU A 96 -8.03 -17.55 -0.87
CA LEU A 96 -9.14 -16.98 -1.64
C LEU A 96 -8.77 -15.58 -2.20
N GLY A 97 -8.14 -14.74 -1.38
CA GLY A 97 -7.62 -13.43 -1.81
C GLY A 97 -6.69 -13.55 -3.00
N GLN A 98 -5.72 -14.48 -2.96
CA GLN A 98 -4.79 -14.73 -4.06
C GLN A 98 -5.49 -15.14 -5.37
N VAL A 99 -6.57 -15.93 -5.28
CA VAL A 99 -7.37 -16.30 -6.46
C VAL A 99 -8.08 -15.07 -7.04
N VAL A 100 -8.72 -14.28 -6.20
CA VAL A 100 -9.40 -13.04 -6.63
C VAL A 100 -8.40 -12.04 -7.22
N ASP A 101 -7.24 -11.86 -6.57
CA ASP A 101 -6.16 -11.00 -7.05
C ASP A 101 -5.63 -11.47 -8.42
N GLY A 102 -5.46 -12.79 -8.60
CA GLY A 102 -5.03 -13.35 -9.88
C GLY A 102 -6.02 -13.09 -11.02
N ILE A 103 -7.33 -13.27 -10.78
CA ILE A 103 -8.38 -12.95 -11.75
C ILE A 103 -8.39 -11.44 -12.05
N GLY A 104 -8.31 -10.62 -10.99
CA GLY A 104 -8.23 -9.16 -11.09
C GLY A 104 -7.01 -8.70 -11.91
N ALA A 105 -5.86 -9.33 -11.70
CA ALA A 105 -4.63 -9.02 -12.44
C ALA A 105 -4.75 -9.31 -13.94
N ILE A 106 -5.42 -10.41 -14.33
CA ILE A 106 -5.69 -10.72 -15.74
C ILE A 106 -6.59 -9.63 -16.36
N GLY A 107 -7.68 -9.26 -15.67
CA GLY A 107 -8.58 -8.20 -16.15
C GLY A 107 -7.90 -6.85 -16.25
N ALA A 108 -7.10 -6.49 -15.24
CA ALA A 108 -6.32 -5.26 -15.23
C ALA A 108 -5.26 -5.25 -16.36
N GLY A 109 -4.57 -6.36 -16.59
CA GLY A 109 -3.61 -6.49 -17.67
C GLY A 109 -4.25 -6.30 -19.05
N TRP A 110 -5.42 -6.89 -19.29
CA TRP A 110 -6.19 -6.68 -20.52
C TRP A 110 -6.59 -5.21 -20.67
N LEU A 111 -7.12 -4.58 -19.64
CA LEU A 111 -7.52 -3.18 -19.66
C LEU A 111 -6.35 -2.24 -19.94
N VAL A 112 -5.21 -2.45 -19.26
CA VAL A 112 -3.98 -1.67 -19.51
C VAL A 112 -3.50 -1.86 -20.95
N SER A 113 -3.51 -3.10 -21.45
CA SER A 113 -3.15 -3.40 -22.84
C SER A 113 -4.04 -2.65 -23.83
N TYR A 114 -5.35 -2.62 -23.59
CA TYR A 114 -6.30 -1.85 -24.42
C TYR A 114 -6.02 -0.34 -24.36
N LEU A 115 -5.86 0.23 -23.17
CA LEU A 115 -5.62 1.66 -22.98
C LEU A 115 -4.29 2.13 -23.60
N LEU A 116 -3.30 1.25 -23.70
CA LEU A 116 -2.00 1.55 -24.31
C LEU A 116 -1.92 1.16 -25.79
N SER A 117 -2.98 0.55 -26.35
CA SER A 117 -3.03 0.16 -27.76
C SER A 117 -3.28 1.38 -28.68
N ALA A 118 -3.09 1.18 -29.98
CA ALA A 118 -3.40 2.19 -31.00
C ALA A 118 -4.89 2.59 -31.03
N SER A 119 -5.79 1.73 -30.51
CA SER A 119 -7.23 1.98 -30.41
C SER A 119 -7.63 2.67 -29.10
N GLY A 120 -6.70 2.80 -28.15
CA GLY A 120 -6.91 3.46 -26.87
C GLY A 120 -6.75 4.98 -26.94
N PRO A 121 -7.00 5.69 -25.84
CA PRO A 121 -6.76 7.12 -25.75
C PRO A 121 -5.29 7.48 -26.00
N ALA A 122 -5.05 8.62 -26.65
CA ALA A 122 -3.69 9.10 -26.85
C ALA A 122 -3.04 9.54 -25.53
N TYR A 123 -1.69 9.53 -25.49
CA TYR A 123 -0.93 10.12 -24.41
C TYR A 123 -1.27 11.61 -24.23
N PRO A 124 -1.46 12.12 -23.02
CA PRO A 124 -1.28 11.47 -21.71
C PRO A 124 -2.56 10.84 -21.11
N LEU A 125 -3.69 10.87 -21.81
CA LEU A 125 -4.99 10.43 -21.28
C LEU A 125 -5.05 8.93 -21.00
N ASN A 126 -4.32 8.12 -21.78
CA ASN A 126 -4.20 6.68 -21.52
C ASN A 126 -3.58 6.39 -20.13
N TYR A 127 -2.51 7.07 -19.78
CA TYR A 127 -1.91 6.94 -18.44
C TYR A 127 -2.78 7.56 -17.36
N ALA A 128 -3.42 8.71 -17.63
CA ALA A 128 -4.38 9.31 -16.70
C ALA A 128 -5.51 8.34 -16.34
N ALA A 129 -6.05 7.61 -17.36
CA ALA A 129 -7.07 6.59 -17.14
C ALA A 129 -6.55 5.43 -16.29
N ILE A 130 -5.33 4.92 -16.55
CA ILE A 130 -4.72 3.83 -15.76
C ILE A 130 -4.58 4.23 -14.30
N PHE A 131 -3.99 5.40 -14.01
CA PHE A 131 -3.82 5.87 -12.65
C PHE A 131 -5.14 6.24 -11.96
N GLY A 132 -6.12 6.76 -12.72
CA GLY A 132 -7.46 7.03 -12.22
C GLY A 132 -8.20 5.75 -11.81
N LEU A 133 -8.12 4.70 -12.62
CA LEU A 133 -8.68 3.38 -12.28
C LEU A 133 -7.97 2.73 -11.09
N GLY A 134 -6.64 2.85 -11.01
CA GLY A 134 -5.88 2.45 -9.83
C GLY A 134 -6.32 3.20 -8.57
N GLY A 135 -6.50 4.52 -8.66
CA GLY A 135 -7.04 5.35 -7.59
C GLY A 135 -8.45 4.92 -7.16
N LEU A 136 -9.32 4.57 -8.13
CA LEU A 136 -10.67 4.05 -7.85
C LEU A 136 -10.60 2.72 -7.09
N SER A 137 -9.72 1.81 -7.48
CA SER A 137 -9.51 0.54 -6.77
C SER A 137 -9.05 0.76 -5.33
N PHE A 138 -8.15 1.71 -5.09
CA PHE A 138 -7.75 2.10 -3.74
C PHE A 138 -8.86 2.77 -2.94
N PHE A 139 -9.74 3.52 -3.59
CA PHE A 139 -10.92 4.10 -2.93
C PHE A 139 -11.90 3.01 -2.48
N ILE A 140 -12.19 2.03 -3.33
CA ILE A 140 -13.02 0.88 -2.98
C ILE A 140 -12.39 0.10 -1.80
N SER A 141 -11.08 -0.15 -1.85
CA SER A 141 -10.33 -0.76 -0.74
C SER A 141 -10.44 0.06 0.55
N PHE A 142 -10.42 1.40 0.46
CA PHE A 142 -10.58 2.27 1.62
C PHE A 142 -11.96 2.13 2.29
N ILE A 143 -13.01 1.92 1.50
CA ILE A 143 -14.36 1.64 2.04
C ILE A 143 -14.29 0.38 2.91
N GLY A 144 -13.64 -0.69 2.45
CA GLY A 144 -13.44 -1.90 3.26
C GLY A 144 -12.69 -1.63 4.57
N ILE A 145 -11.63 -0.81 4.52
CA ILE A 145 -10.88 -0.39 5.71
C ILE A 145 -11.77 0.39 6.68
N ALA A 146 -12.62 1.30 6.18
CA ALA A 146 -13.49 2.14 7.01
C ALA A 146 -14.50 1.33 7.83
N PHE A 147 -14.90 0.14 7.36
CA PHE A 147 -15.77 -0.79 8.06
C PHE A 147 -15.03 -1.78 8.97
N THR A 148 -13.71 -1.74 9.03
CA THR A 148 -12.94 -2.62 9.93
C THR A 148 -13.11 -2.18 11.37
N VAL A 149 -13.42 -3.13 12.26
CA VAL A 149 -13.51 -2.91 13.69
C VAL A 149 -12.31 -3.53 14.39
N GLU A 150 -11.57 -2.72 15.12
CA GLU A 150 -10.43 -3.20 15.91
C GLU A 150 -10.94 -3.79 17.23
N ILE A 151 -10.60 -5.05 17.50
CA ILE A 151 -10.88 -5.69 18.78
C ILE A 151 -9.87 -5.14 19.80
N PRO A 152 -10.35 -4.50 20.89
CA PRO A 152 -9.45 -3.97 21.92
C PRO A 152 -8.64 -5.10 22.56
N GLU A 153 -7.34 -4.94 22.59
CA GLU A 153 -6.43 -5.84 23.29
C GLU A 153 -5.80 -5.09 24.47
N ALA A 154 -5.54 -5.80 25.55
CA ALA A 154 -4.76 -5.25 26.66
C ALA A 154 -3.39 -4.77 26.09
N ALA A 155 -3.01 -3.55 26.40
CA ALA A 155 -1.74 -3.02 25.93
C ALA A 155 -0.61 -4.00 26.29
N PRO A 156 0.22 -4.41 25.31
CA PRO A 156 1.35 -5.27 25.61
C PRO A 156 2.26 -4.59 26.66
N PRO A 157 2.91 -5.36 27.53
CA PRO A 157 3.89 -4.81 28.45
C PRO A 157 4.86 -3.93 27.66
N HIS A 158 5.19 -2.77 28.20
CA HIS A 158 6.04 -1.78 27.53
C HIS A 158 7.45 -2.37 27.39
N GLU A 159 7.68 -3.15 26.33
CA GLU A 159 9.04 -3.48 25.93
C GLU A 159 9.65 -2.23 25.30
N PRO A 160 10.82 -1.79 25.73
CA PRO A 160 11.49 -0.65 25.13
C PRO A 160 11.67 -0.93 23.64
N ALA A 161 11.31 0.06 22.81
CA ALA A 161 11.42 -0.05 21.36
C ALA A 161 12.83 -0.54 21.00
N ALA A 162 12.91 -1.71 20.35
CA ALA A 162 14.18 -2.28 19.95
C ALA A 162 14.94 -1.28 19.07
N SER A 163 16.18 -1.01 19.40
CA SER A 163 17.01 -0.10 18.61
C SER A 163 17.28 -0.71 17.23
N LEU A 164 17.56 0.12 16.22
CA LEU A 164 17.98 -0.38 14.89
C LEU A 164 19.16 -1.35 14.99
N ARG A 165 20.02 -1.16 16.00
CA ARG A 165 21.14 -2.06 16.31
C ARG A 165 20.66 -3.44 16.75
N ASP A 166 19.59 -3.53 17.55
CA ASP A 166 19.04 -4.81 18.01
C ASP A 166 18.40 -5.57 16.86
N TYR A 167 17.77 -4.87 15.89
CA TYR A 167 17.28 -5.48 14.64
C TYR A 167 18.43 -6.05 13.81
N TRP A 168 19.53 -5.30 13.65
CA TRP A 168 20.71 -5.78 12.92
C TRP A 168 21.36 -6.99 13.59
N LEU A 169 21.45 -7.02 14.91
CA LEU A 169 21.97 -8.16 15.65
C LEU A 169 21.09 -9.40 15.46
N ARG A 170 19.76 -9.27 15.63
CA ARG A 170 18.81 -10.37 15.39
C ARG A 170 18.84 -10.85 13.93
N PHE A 171 18.95 -9.94 12.98
CA PHE A 171 19.06 -10.29 11.56
C PHE A 171 20.36 -11.05 11.26
N SER A 172 21.47 -10.63 11.84
CA SER A 172 22.77 -11.33 11.69
C SER A 172 22.75 -12.74 12.27
N ASP A 173 22.02 -12.95 13.38
CA ASP A 173 21.91 -14.26 14.03
C ASP A 173 21.09 -15.26 13.18
N VAL A 174 20.06 -14.79 12.46
CA VAL A 174 19.28 -15.61 11.51
C VAL A 174 20.13 -16.09 10.32
N TRP A 175 21.14 -15.32 9.91
CA TRP A 175 22.04 -15.69 8.80
C TRP A 175 23.22 -16.57 9.24
N ARG A 176 23.46 -16.68 10.55
CA ARG A 176 24.54 -17.52 11.10
C ARG A 176 24.10 -18.94 11.48
N ASN A 177 22.80 -19.18 11.59
CA ASN A 177 22.19 -20.49 11.86
C ASN A 177 21.48 -21.02 10.63
#